data_c355c32ea744f78dbbb0c8ba574734dd
#
_entry.id   c355c32ea744f78dbbb0c8ba574734dd
#
_cell.length_a   1.000
_cell.length_b   1.000
_cell.length_c   1.000
_cell.angle_alpha   90.00
_cell.angle_beta   90.00
_cell.angle_gamma   90.00
#
_symmetry.space_group_name_H-M   'P 1'
#
loop_
_entity.id
_entity.type
_entity.pdbx_description
1 polymer ?
#
loop_
_entity_poly.entity_id
_entity_poly.type
_entity_poly.pdbx_seq_one_letter_code
_entity_poly.pdbx_strand_id
1 'polypeptide(L)'
;TTGTPKGIVRDIGGHIVALKWTMKNIYNIDTDDIWWSASDIGWIVGHSYIVYAPLFKGCTTVLFEGKPVGTPDAGAFWKIISDYKVKSLFTAPTAFRAIKKEDPEGKFFSKYDLSSFESLFLAGERADPDTIKWAENLLKVPVIDHWWQTETSWAISSNCTGIEMMETKYGSACKAVPGYDVKIIKPDQTLAKPNEMGDIVVKLPLPPGTFPTLWNADQRYKENYMTNYEGYYQTYDAGHIDDDGYIWIMSRTDDIINVAGHRLSTGAIEEVLSEHQSVAECAVLGIADKLKGQLPIGLVVLKSGVDKNNETISKECVQMVRDKIGPVAAFKVVIVIKRLPKTRSGKILRGTIRKIADNVEYKIPPTIDDPAILTEIKEDLIKHKILSND
;
A
#
# COMPACT_ATOMS: atom_id res chain seq x y z
N THR A 1 4.85 -8.00 -10.23
CA THR A 1 4.89 -9.42 -9.89
C THR A 1 6.30 -9.96 -10.09
N THR A 2 6.77 -10.77 -9.14
CA THR A 2 8.08 -11.41 -9.16
C THR A 2 8.09 -12.75 -9.90
N GLY A 3 7.04 -13.09 -10.62
CA GLY A 3 6.88 -14.36 -11.34
C GLY A 3 6.57 -14.19 -12.83
N THR A 4 6.08 -15.26 -13.46
CA THR A 4 5.61 -15.23 -14.85
C THR A 4 4.52 -14.16 -15.00
N PRO A 5 4.62 -13.25 -16.00
CA PRO A 5 3.61 -12.24 -16.24
C PRO A 5 2.20 -12.80 -16.34
N LYS A 6 1.23 -12.01 -15.88
CA LYS A 6 -0.20 -12.34 -15.93
C LYS A 6 -0.91 -11.30 -16.80
N GLY A 7 -1.50 -11.74 -17.91
CA GLY A 7 -2.36 -10.91 -18.75
C GLY A 7 -3.77 -10.87 -18.15
N ILE A 8 -4.17 -9.75 -17.57
CA ILE A 8 -5.51 -9.59 -17.01
C ILE A 8 -6.49 -9.30 -18.16
N VAL A 9 -7.50 -10.15 -18.32
CA VAL A 9 -8.59 -9.90 -19.26
C VAL A 9 -9.59 -8.92 -18.65
N ARG A 10 -10.08 -7.99 -19.45
CA ARG A 10 -11.14 -7.05 -19.06
C ARG A 10 -12.31 -7.12 -20.01
N ASP A 11 -13.49 -7.25 -19.46
CA ASP A 11 -14.72 -7.01 -20.20
C ASP A 11 -14.93 -5.49 -20.35
N ILE A 12 -15.06 -5.02 -21.61
CA ILE A 12 -15.16 -3.59 -21.92
C ILE A 12 -16.40 -2.97 -21.28
N GLY A 13 -17.56 -3.64 -21.42
CA GLY A 13 -18.83 -3.14 -20.89
C GLY A 13 -18.82 -2.99 -19.38
N GLY A 14 -18.43 -4.06 -18.68
CA GLY A 14 -18.33 -4.05 -17.23
C GLY A 14 -17.27 -3.06 -16.72
N HIS A 15 -16.15 -2.92 -17.43
CA HIS A 15 -15.10 -1.98 -17.09
C HIS A 15 -15.55 -0.52 -17.18
N ILE A 16 -16.25 -0.15 -18.28
CA ILE A 16 -16.81 1.21 -18.42
C ILE A 16 -17.83 1.51 -17.32
N VAL A 17 -18.75 0.58 -17.06
CA VAL A 17 -19.77 0.74 -16.00
C VAL A 17 -19.10 0.97 -14.64
N ALA A 18 -18.16 0.11 -14.28
CA ALA A 18 -17.46 0.19 -13.00
C ALA A 18 -16.67 1.51 -12.84
N LEU A 19 -15.89 1.89 -13.86
CA LEU A 19 -15.08 3.11 -13.78
C LEU A 19 -15.94 4.38 -13.75
N LYS A 20 -17.00 4.45 -14.54
CA LYS A 20 -17.94 5.59 -14.46
C LYS A 20 -18.61 5.67 -13.09
N TRP A 21 -19.00 4.53 -12.54
CA TRP A 21 -19.61 4.46 -11.21
C TRP A 21 -18.64 4.94 -10.13
N THR A 22 -17.37 4.50 -10.18
CA THR A 22 -16.37 4.89 -9.16
C THR A 22 -16.05 6.37 -9.19
N MET A 23 -15.93 6.99 -10.37
CA MET A 23 -15.68 8.43 -10.49
C MET A 23 -16.74 9.25 -9.76
N LYS A 24 -18.03 8.90 -9.94
CA LYS A 24 -19.13 9.60 -9.29
C LYS A 24 -19.24 9.27 -7.80
N ASN A 25 -19.24 7.98 -7.46
CA ASN A 25 -19.70 7.54 -6.14
C ASN A 25 -18.55 7.37 -5.13
N ILE A 26 -17.35 7.00 -5.58
CA ILE A 26 -16.18 6.91 -4.69
C ILE A 26 -15.48 8.26 -4.61
N TYR A 27 -15.13 8.85 -5.76
CA TYR A 27 -14.26 10.02 -5.82
C TYR A 27 -15.00 11.35 -5.88
N ASN A 28 -16.33 11.36 -5.93
CA ASN A 28 -17.20 12.54 -6.05
C ASN A 28 -16.81 13.45 -7.23
N ILE A 29 -16.42 12.85 -8.35
CA ILE A 29 -16.03 13.54 -9.58
C ILE A 29 -17.17 13.51 -10.59
N ASP A 30 -17.48 14.67 -11.15
CA ASP A 30 -18.47 14.82 -12.21
C ASP A 30 -17.85 15.42 -13.51
N THR A 31 -18.66 15.53 -14.55
CA THR A 31 -18.29 16.24 -15.77
C THR A 31 -17.85 17.67 -15.39
N ASP A 32 -16.81 18.20 -16.05
CA ASP A 32 -16.18 19.49 -15.80
C ASP A 32 -15.30 19.60 -14.55
N ASP A 33 -15.33 18.64 -13.62
CA ASP A 33 -14.37 18.59 -12.53
C ASP A 33 -12.94 18.27 -13.06
N ILE A 34 -11.94 18.66 -12.29
CA ILE A 34 -10.54 18.36 -12.60
C ILE A 34 -10.03 17.30 -11.64
N TRP A 35 -9.71 16.16 -12.22
CA TRP A 35 -9.21 14.97 -11.55
C TRP A 35 -7.72 14.79 -11.77
N TRP A 36 -7.01 14.36 -10.75
CA TRP A 36 -5.62 14.01 -10.87
C TRP A 36 -5.31 12.66 -10.21
N SER A 37 -4.84 11.70 -11.01
CA SER A 37 -4.19 10.49 -10.50
C SER A 37 -2.69 10.61 -10.71
N ALA A 38 -1.96 10.92 -9.63
CA ALA A 38 -0.50 11.05 -9.66
C ALA A 38 0.15 9.66 -9.49
N SER A 39 0.24 8.94 -10.59
CA SER A 39 0.80 7.58 -10.64
C SER A 39 1.46 7.33 -12.01
N ASP A 40 2.17 6.22 -12.12
CA ASP A 40 2.77 5.78 -13.39
C ASP A 40 1.68 5.23 -14.33
N ILE A 41 1.64 5.75 -15.55
CA ILE A 41 0.67 5.34 -16.60
C ILE A 41 0.83 3.87 -17.01
N GLY A 42 1.98 3.26 -16.79
CA GLY A 42 2.26 1.84 -17.08
C GLY A 42 1.65 0.86 -16.07
N TRP A 43 1.02 1.34 -14.99
CA TRP A 43 0.33 0.51 -14.01
C TRP A 43 -1.18 0.54 -14.20
N ILE A 44 -1.88 -0.42 -13.55
CA ILE A 44 -3.35 -0.48 -13.65
C ILE A 44 -4.02 0.81 -13.16
N VAL A 45 -3.47 1.48 -12.16
CA VAL A 45 -3.98 2.79 -11.72
C VAL A 45 -3.89 3.83 -12.82
N GLY A 46 -2.82 3.83 -13.60
CA GLY A 46 -2.69 4.69 -14.77
C GLY A 46 -3.73 4.38 -15.84
N HIS A 47 -3.88 3.10 -16.19
CA HIS A 47 -4.90 2.67 -17.14
C HIS A 47 -6.30 3.06 -16.67
N SER A 48 -6.69 2.68 -15.45
CA SER A 48 -8.03 2.94 -14.92
C SER A 48 -8.28 4.42 -14.65
N TYR A 49 -7.38 5.14 -13.98
CA TYR A 49 -7.66 6.44 -13.37
C TYR A 49 -6.86 7.63 -13.91
N ILE A 50 -5.88 7.41 -14.78
CA ILE A 50 -5.30 8.50 -15.61
C ILE A 50 -6.00 8.55 -16.96
N VAL A 51 -6.26 7.38 -17.60
CA VAL A 51 -6.77 7.29 -18.95
C VAL A 51 -8.28 7.05 -18.99
N TYR A 52 -8.73 5.86 -18.60
CA TYR A 52 -10.09 5.43 -18.93
C TYR A 52 -11.19 6.10 -18.10
N ALA A 53 -11.10 6.07 -16.78
CA ALA A 53 -12.17 6.56 -15.92
C ALA A 53 -12.48 8.06 -16.12
N PRO A 54 -11.48 8.97 -16.15
CA PRO A 54 -11.75 10.39 -16.40
C PRO A 54 -12.40 10.64 -17.77
N LEU A 55 -11.91 9.95 -18.82
CA LEU A 55 -12.45 10.10 -20.16
C LEU A 55 -13.87 9.54 -20.29
N PHE A 56 -14.16 8.39 -19.67
CA PHE A 56 -15.53 7.86 -19.61
C PHE A 56 -16.47 8.75 -18.81
N LYS A 57 -15.97 9.41 -17.78
CA LYS A 57 -16.76 10.35 -16.98
C LYS A 57 -16.98 11.69 -17.70
N GLY A 58 -16.08 12.08 -18.59
CA GLY A 58 -16.09 13.38 -19.27
C GLY A 58 -15.52 14.50 -18.42
N CYS A 59 -14.64 14.19 -17.47
CA CYS A 59 -13.93 15.19 -16.67
C CYS A 59 -12.51 15.43 -17.21
N THR A 60 -11.89 16.53 -16.77
CA THR A 60 -10.51 16.82 -17.11
C THR A 60 -9.56 15.95 -16.27
N THR A 61 -8.57 15.34 -16.90
CA THR A 61 -7.51 14.58 -16.23
C THR A 61 -6.17 15.28 -16.34
N VAL A 62 -5.39 15.28 -15.26
CA VAL A 62 -4.02 15.80 -15.25
C VAL A 62 -3.06 14.65 -15.55
N LEU A 63 -2.22 14.82 -16.57
CA LEU A 63 -1.08 13.94 -16.86
C LEU A 63 0.19 14.67 -16.44
N PHE A 64 0.87 14.17 -15.42
CA PHE A 64 2.02 14.81 -14.80
C PHE A 64 3.29 13.99 -15.00
N GLU A 65 4.29 14.60 -15.63
CA GLU A 65 5.63 14.05 -15.77
C GLU A 65 6.54 14.67 -14.69
N GLY A 66 6.56 14.08 -13.50
CA GLY A 66 7.34 14.58 -12.38
C GLY A 66 7.29 13.65 -11.18
N LYS A 67 7.90 14.11 -10.09
CA LYS A 67 7.95 13.39 -8.81
C LYS A 67 7.31 14.25 -7.72
N PRO A 68 6.85 13.65 -6.60
CA PRO A 68 6.28 14.40 -5.48
C PRO A 68 7.30 15.34 -4.80
N VAL A 69 8.59 15.04 -4.96
CA VAL A 69 9.72 15.83 -4.47
C VAL A 69 10.81 15.95 -5.55
N GLY A 70 11.56 17.06 -5.55
CA GLY A 70 12.68 17.26 -6.48
C GLY A 70 12.30 17.63 -7.92
N THR A 71 11.03 18.03 -8.18
CA THR A 71 10.57 18.51 -9.50
C THR A 71 9.66 19.75 -9.42
N PRO A 72 10.12 20.91 -8.97
CA PRO A 72 11.49 21.20 -8.51
C PRO A 72 11.73 20.89 -7.04
N ASP A 73 10.68 20.83 -6.19
CA ASP A 73 10.75 20.69 -4.75
C ASP A 73 9.51 19.96 -4.18
N ALA A 74 9.34 19.91 -2.86
CA ALA A 74 8.20 19.28 -2.19
C ALA A 74 6.86 20.03 -2.38
N GLY A 75 6.87 21.19 -3.03
CA GLY A 75 5.68 21.94 -3.39
C GLY A 75 5.08 21.58 -4.75
N ALA A 76 5.70 20.63 -5.49
CA ALA A 76 5.27 20.28 -6.84
C ALA A 76 3.80 19.88 -6.93
N PHE A 77 3.31 19.05 -5.99
CA PHE A 77 1.91 18.63 -5.95
C PHE A 77 0.97 19.79 -5.65
N TRP A 78 1.33 20.64 -4.70
CA TRP A 78 0.55 21.82 -4.33
C TRP A 78 0.43 22.81 -5.48
N LYS A 79 1.52 22.97 -6.24
CA LYS A 79 1.53 23.80 -7.44
C LYS A 79 0.55 23.28 -8.49
N ILE A 80 0.57 22.01 -8.81
CA ILE A 80 -0.35 21.38 -9.78
C ILE A 80 -1.80 21.52 -9.34
N ILE A 81 -2.11 21.25 -8.07
CA ILE A 81 -3.46 21.39 -7.53
C ILE A 81 -3.94 22.84 -7.67
N SER A 82 -3.10 23.81 -7.32
CA SER A 82 -3.41 25.23 -7.40
C SER A 82 -3.60 25.72 -8.83
N ASP A 83 -2.64 25.42 -9.73
CA ASP A 83 -2.62 25.92 -11.10
C ASP A 83 -3.79 25.40 -11.93
N TYR A 84 -4.13 24.12 -11.74
CA TYR A 84 -5.18 23.45 -12.50
C TYR A 84 -6.50 23.31 -11.75
N LYS A 85 -6.59 23.84 -10.53
CA LYS A 85 -7.82 23.76 -9.70
C LYS A 85 -8.31 22.31 -9.52
N VAL A 86 -7.37 21.40 -9.22
CA VAL A 86 -7.69 19.99 -9.01
C VAL A 86 -8.66 19.83 -7.84
N LYS A 87 -9.75 19.10 -8.07
CA LYS A 87 -10.77 18.82 -7.06
C LYS A 87 -10.39 17.63 -6.18
N SER A 88 -9.85 16.58 -6.76
CA SER A 88 -9.45 15.38 -6.02
C SER A 88 -8.17 14.77 -6.60
N LEU A 89 -7.30 14.30 -5.70
CA LEU A 89 -6.03 13.64 -6.02
C LEU A 89 -6.07 12.18 -5.56
N PHE A 90 -5.65 11.30 -6.45
CA PHE A 90 -5.35 9.91 -6.13
C PHE A 90 -3.85 9.62 -6.31
N THR A 91 -3.18 9.11 -5.26
CA THR A 91 -1.76 8.77 -5.33
C THR A 91 -1.39 7.64 -4.35
N ALA A 92 -0.11 7.29 -4.29
CA ALA A 92 0.39 6.30 -3.33
C ALA A 92 0.81 6.95 -2.00
N PRO A 93 0.69 6.25 -0.85
CA PRO A 93 1.16 6.74 0.45
C PRO A 93 2.64 7.15 0.44
N THR A 94 3.48 6.47 -0.34
CA THR A 94 4.90 6.82 -0.52
C THR A 94 5.13 8.23 -1.04
N ALA A 95 4.25 8.78 -1.86
CA ALA A 95 4.35 10.16 -2.33
C ALA A 95 4.23 11.14 -1.17
N PHE A 96 3.24 10.91 -0.30
CA PHE A 96 3.00 11.76 0.87
C PHE A 96 4.07 11.59 1.96
N ARG A 97 4.60 10.37 2.15
CA ARG A 97 5.78 10.17 3.03
C ARG A 97 7.00 10.93 2.51
N ALA A 98 7.23 10.95 1.21
CA ALA A 98 8.33 11.70 0.61
C ALA A 98 8.16 13.22 0.82
N ILE A 99 6.96 13.76 0.59
CA ILE A 99 6.66 15.18 0.84
C ILE A 99 6.84 15.51 2.32
N LYS A 100 6.25 14.72 3.22
CA LYS A 100 6.37 14.90 4.68
C LYS A 100 7.81 14.87 5.16
N LYS A 101 8.65 14.01 4.57
CA LYS A 101 10.08 13.92 4.90
C LYS A 101 10.83 15.20 4.56
N GLU A 102 10.54 15.79 3.39
CA GLU A 102 11.21 16.98 2.89
C GLU A 102 10.61 18.29 3.44
N ASP A 103 9.31 18.31 3.69
CA ASP A 103 8.56 19.48 4.18
C ASP A 103 7.57 19.09 5.29
N PRO A 104 8.05 18.66 6.47
CA PRO A 104 7.19 18.19 7.55
C PRO A 104 6.26 19.27 8.11
N GLU A 105 6.65 20.54 8.01
CA GLU A 105 5.90 21.70 8.50
C GLU A 105 4.98 22.33 7.43
N GLY A 106 5.00 21.84 6.18
CA GLY A 106 4.16 22.35 5.11
C GLY A 106 4.52 23.76 4.64
N LYS A 107 5.81 24.13 4.67
CA LYS A 107 6.27 25.47 4.23
C LYS A 107 5.98 25.75 2.76
N PHE A 108 6.07 24.68 1.92
CA PHE A 108 5.72 24.82 0.50
C PHE A 108 4.21 24.87 0.29
N PHE A 109 3.43 24.16 1.09
CA PHE A 109 1.97 24.16 1.02
C PHE A 109 1.38 25.58 1.12
N SER A 110 1.86 26.38 2.06
CA SER A 110 1.36 27.74 2.31
C SER A 110 1.52 28.72 1.15
N LYS A 111 2.28 28.36 0.10
CA LYS A 111 2.52 29.21 -1.07
C LYS A 111 1.44 29.09 -2.14
N TYR A 112 0.54 28.13 -2.03
CA TYR A 112 -0.41 27.77 -3.08
C TYR A 112 -1.87 27.85 -2.60
N ASP A 113 -2.76 28.21 -3.50
CA ASP A 113 -4.21 28.22 -3.26
C ASP A 113 -4.80 26.83 -3.58
N LEU A 114 -5.17 26.08 -2.55
CA LEU A 114 -5.80 24.78 -2.66
C LEU A 114 -7.32 24.82 -2.37
N SER A 115 -7.97 25.95 -2.53
CA SER A 115 -9.41 26.13 -2.25
C SER A 115 -10.34 25.22 -3.09
N SER A 116 -9.86 24.76 -4.25
CA SER A 116 -10.58 23.80 -5.10
C SER A 116 -10.47 22.36 -4.65
N PHE A 117 -9.53 22.04 -3.76
CA PHE A 117 -9.17 20.68 -3.39
C PHE A 117 -10.10 20.15 -2.31
N GLU A 118 -10.80 19.04 -2.58
CA GLU A 118 -11.83 18.49 -1.69
C GLU A 118 -11.44 17.15 -1.04
N SER A 119 -10.56 16.35 -1.67
CA SER A 119 -10.21 15.04 -1.13
C SER A 119 -8.89 14.48 -1.66
N LEU A 120 -8.23 13.67 -0.83
CA LEU A 120 -7.07 12.88 -1.16
C LEU A 120 -7.38 11.40 -1.01
N PHE A 121 -7.13 10.61 -2.07
CA PHE A 121 -7.23 9.16 -2.04
C PHE A 121 -5.85 8.52 -2.11
N LEU A 122 -5.59 7.55 -1.25
CA LEU A 122 -4.34 6.81 -1.15
C LEU A 122 -4.58 5.32 -1.43
N ALA A 123 -3.73 4.68 -2.22
CA ALA A 123 -3.75 3.24 -2.43
C ALA A 123 -2.40 2.69 -2.92
N GLY A 124 -2.31 1.36 -3.03
CA GLY A 124 -1.15 0.63 -3.55
C GLY A 124 -0.29 -0.02 -2.47
N GLU A 125 -0.32 0.52 -1.28
CA GLU A 125 0.22 -0.03 -0.05
C GLU A 125 -0.57 0.52 1.13
N ARG A 126 -0.41 -0.08 2.30
CA ARG A 126 -1.08 0.44 3.51
C ARG A 126 -0.60 1.85 3.83
N ALA A 127 -1.54 2.76 3.98
CA ALA A 127 -1.25 4.10 4.48
C ALA A 127 -1.14 4.06 6.01
N ASP A 128 0.02 4.44 6.53
CA ASP A 128 0.22 4.49 7.98
C ASP A 128 -0.55 5.66 8.62
N PRO A 129 -1.07 5.46 9.85
CA PRO A 129 -1.88 6.47 10.52
C PRO A 129 -1.20 7.82 10.71
N ASP A 130 0.12 7.84 10.90
CA ASP A 130 0.90 9.05 11.11
C ASP A 130 0.99 9.91 9.83
N THR A 131 1.12 9.27 8.68
CA THR A 131 1.10 9.95 7.37
C THR A 131 -0.30 10.50 7.06
N ILE A 132 -1.36 9.73 7.31
CA ILE A 132 -2.74 10.17 7.07
C ILE A 132 -3.07 11.39 7.94
N LYS A 133 -2.81 11.30 9.26
CA LYS A 133 -3.04 12.40 10.20
C LYS A 133 -2.28 13.68 9.82
N TRP A 134 -1.02 13.53 9.42
CA TRP A 134 -0.22 14.66 8.96
C TRP A 134 -0.85 15.30 7.72
N ALA A 135 -1.23 14.50 6.72
CA ALA A 135 -1.83 14.98 5.49
C ALA A 135 -3.19 15.69 5.75
N GLU A 136 -4.08 15.11 6.57
CA GLU A 136 -5.35 15.74 6.95
C GLU A 136 -5.14 17.06 7.70
N ASN A 137 -4.18 17.09 8.63
CA ASN A 137 -3.87 18.30 9.37
C ASN A 137 -3.33 19.41 8.46
N LEU A 138 -2.56 19.06 7.43
CA LEU A 138 -2.01 20.00 6.49
C LEU A 138 -3.08 20.49 5.48
N LEU A 139 -3.78 19.54 4.86
CA LEU A 139 -4.69 19.80 3.73
C LEU A 139 -6.07 20.30 4.17
N LYS A 140 -6.51 19.96 5.39
CA LYS A 140 -7.85 20.23 5.91
C LYS A 140 -9.00 19.64 5.07
N VAL A 141 -8.71 18.55 4.36
CA VAL A 141 -9.68 17.75 3.60
C VAL A 141 -9.56 16.28 4.00
N PRO A 142 -10.58 15.45 3.73
CA PRO A 142 -10.49 14.01 3.99
C PRO A 142 -9.33 13.34 3.25
N VAL A 143 -8.59 12.50 3.97
CA VAL A 143 -7.55 11.62 3.41
C VAL A 143 -8.02 10.19 3.55
N ILE A 144 -8.27 9.54 2.42
CA ILE A 144 -8.97 8.27 2.34
C ILE A 144 -8.01 7.19 1.86
N ASP A 145 -7.68 6.24 2.72
CA ASP A 145 -7.04 5.00 2.28
C ASP A 145 -8.12 4.09 1.68
N HIS A 146 -7.84 3.50 0.52
CA HIS A 146 -8.74 2.59 -0.14
C HIS A 146 -7.98 1.42 -0.77
N TRP A 147 -8.62 0.25 -0.83
CA TRP A 147 -7.98 -0.98 -1.22
C TRP A 147 -8.57 -1.57 -2.50
N TRP A 148 -7.70 -1.95 -3.39
CA TRP A 148 -7.99 -2.63 -4.65
C TRP A 148 -6.76 -3.37 -5.19
N GLN A 149 -6.96 -4.09 -6.27
CA GLN A 149 -5.92 -4.90 -6.91
C GLN A 149 -5.94 -4.73 -8.42
N THR A 150 -4.85 -5.10 -9.08
CA THR A 150 -4.79 -5.14 -10.55
C THR A 150 -5.93 -5.99 -11.13
N GLU A 151 -6.24 -7.08 -10.46
CA GLU A 151 -7.28 -8.04 -10.80
C GLU A 151 -8.68 -7.44 -10.76
N THR A 152 -8.95 -6.56 -9.82
CA THR A 152 -10.28 -5.92 -9.67
C THR A 152 -10.45 -4.65 -10.47
N SER A 153 -9.35 -3.93 -10.82
CA SER A 153 -9.38 -2.70 -11.62
C SER A 153 -9.95 -1.46 -10.93
N TRP A 154 -10.69 -1.62 -9.86
CA TRP A 154 -11.34 -0.58 -9.07
C TRP A 154 -11.46 -0.99 -7.61
N ALA A 155 -11.80 -0.05 -6.73
CA ALA A 155 -11.77 -0.25 -5.30
C ALA A 155 -12.71 -1.35 -4.82
N ILE A 156 -12.17 -2.28 -4.02
CA ILE A 156 -12.94 -3.28 -3.26
C ILE A 156 -13.49 -2.64 -2.00
N SER A 157 -12.70 -1.78 -1.36
CA SER A 157 -13.14 -1.00 -0.21
C SER A 157 -12.71 0.46 -0.33
N SER A 158 -13.54 1.38 0.12
CA SER A 158 -13.31 2.82 0.10
C SER A 158 -14.34 3.55 0.93
N ASN A 159 -14.11 4.84 1.19
CA ASN A 159 -15.14 5.79 1.54
C ASN A 159 -15.80 6.29 0.24
N CYS A 160 -17.09 6.11 0.10
CA CYS A 160 -17.84 6.52 -1.10
C CYS A 160 -18.29 7.97 -0.96
N THR A 161 -17.36 8.92 -1.10
CA THR A 161 -17.60 10.36 -0.82
C THR A 161 -18.67 10.99 -1.69
N GLY A 162 -18.95 10.41 -2.86
CA GLY A 162 -20.04 10.85 -3.74
C GLY A 162 -21.42 10.32 -3.36
N ILE A 163 -21.51 9.44 -2.36
CA ILE A 163 -22.77 8.94 -1.79
C ILE A 163 -22.96 9.53 -0.39
N GLU A 164 -22.06 9.20 0.52
CA GLU A 164 -22.06 9.65 1.90
C GLU A 164 -20.64 9.55 2.48
N MET A 165 -20.19 10.60 3.14
CA MET A 165 -18.90 10.59 3.81
C MET A 165 -19.00 9.87 5.14
N MET A 166 -18.34 8.73 5.26
CA MET A 166 -18.21 7.99 6.51
C MET A 166 -17.02 8.51 7.32
N GLU A 167 -17.03 8.26 8.63
CA GLU A 167 -15.87 8.49 9.49
C GLU A 167 -14.63 7.76 8.95
N THR A 168 -13.48 8.43 8.94
CA THR A 168 -12.20 7.82 8.54
C THR A 168 -11.52 7.21 9.76
N LYS A 169 -11.27 5.89 9.73
CA LYS A 169 -10.45 5.21 10.72
C LYS A 169 -9.03 5.05 10.18
N TYR A 170 -8.07 5.70 10.81
CA TYR A 170 -6.67 5.73 10.34
C TYR A 170 -6.04 4.34 10.31
N GLY A 171 -5.55 3.94 9.13
CA GLY A 171 -4.98 2.61 8.88
C GLY A 171 -5.98 1.57 8.38
N SER A 172 -7.28 1.92 8.32
CA SER A 172 -8.30 1.11 7.66
C SER A 172 -8.47 1.55 6.20
N ALA A 173 -8.73 0.59 5.34
CA ALA A 173 -9.14 0.83 3.96
C ALA A 173 -10.66 1.06 3.81
N CYS A 174 -11.31 1.61 4.83
CA CYS A 174 -12.75 1.86 4.91
C CYS A 174 -13.62 0.59 4.81
N LYS A 175 -14.82 0.68 4.24
CA LYS A 175 -15.77 -0.44 4.12
C LYS A 175 -15.81 -0.96 2.68
N ALA A 176 -16.31 -2.19 2.52
CA ALA A 176 -16.57 -2.74 1.20
C ALA A 176 -17.49 -1.81 0.40
N VAL A 177 -17.12 -1.52 -0.85
CA VAL A 177 -17.98 -0.71 -1.71
C VAL A 177 -19.11 -1.57 -2.28
N PRO A 178 -20.23 -0.95 -2.67
CA PRO A 178 -21.33 -1.66 -3.32
C PRO A 178 -20.88 -2.55 -4.47
N GLY A 179 -21.26 -3.82 -4.43
CA GLY A 179 -20.86 -4.86 -5.38
C GLY A 179 -19.85 -5.88 -4.84
N TYR A 180 -19.13 -5.56 -3.77
CA TYR A 180 -18.21 -6.50 -3.13
C TYR A 180 -18.74 -7.00 -1.78
N ASP A 181 -18.73 -8.31 -1.57
CA ASP A 181 -19.01 -8.96 -0.29
C ASP A 181 -17.70 -9.53 0.27
N VAL A 182 -17.01 -8.74 1.07
CA VAL A 182 -15.71 -9.07 1.66
C VAL A 182 -15.89 -9.90 2.92
N LYS A 183 -15.14 -10.98 3.03
CA LYS A 183 -15.10 -11.87 4.20
C LYS A 183 -13.66 -12.12 4.64
N ILE A 184 -13.54 -12.53 5.89
CA ILE A 184 -12.27 -13.00 6.45
C ILE A 184 -12.41 -14.49 6.75
N ILE A 185 -11.48 -15.29 6.23
CA ILE A 185 -11.45 -16.75 6.46
C ILE A 185 -10.21 -17.10 7.26
N LYS A 186 -10.42 -17.86 8.34
CA LYS A 186 -9.35 -18.36 9.21
C LYS A 186 -8.63 -19.58 8.60
N PRO A 187 -7.45 -19.97 9.12
CA PRO A 187 -6.74 -21.17 8.65
C PRO A 187 -7.54 -22.47 8.74
N ASP A 188 -8.52 -22.55 9.65
CA ASP A 188 -9.42 -23.69 9.78
C ASP A 188 -10.61 -23.67 8.79
N GLN A 189 -10.57 -22.80 7.79
CA GLN A 189 -11.60 -22.59 6.75
C GLN A 189 -12.92 -22.03 7.28
N THR A 190 -12.99 -21.56 8.53
CA THR A 190 -14.19 -20.92 9.10
C THR A 190 -14.15 -19.41 8.91
N LEU A 191 -15.32 -18.76 8.87
CA LEU A 191 -15.42 -17.31 8.86
C LEU A 191 -14.91 -16.73 10.20
N ALA A 192 -14.10 -15.70 10.11
CA ALA A 192 -13.63 -14.97 11.27
C ALA A 192 -14.75 -14.12 11.90
N LYS A 193 -14.70 -13.96 13.21
CA LYS A 193 -15.49 -12.96 13.92
C LYS A 193 -14.88 -11.56 13.74
N PRO A 194 -15.61 -10.48 14.07
CA PRO A 194 -15.01 -9.15 14.08
C PRO A 194 -13.70 -9.11 14.86
N ASN A 195 -12.73 -8.37 14.32
CA ASN A 195 -11.36 -8.22 14.85
C ASN A 195 -10.47 -9.48 14.82
N GLU A 196 -10.98 -10.63 14.36
CA GLU A 196 -10.14 -11.82 14.17
C GLU A 196 -9.41 -11.75 12.82
N MET A 197 -8.11 -12.04 12.86
CA MET A 197 -7.24 -12.09 11.67
C MET A 197 -7.48 -13.31 10.80
N GLY A 198 -7.46 -13.13 9.50
CA GLY A 198 -7.50 -14.21 8.52
C GLY A 198 -7.15 -13.75 7.12
N ASP A 199 -7.35 -14.61 6.15
CA ASP A 199 -7.18 -14.31 4.75
C ASP A 199 -8.43 -13.56 4.24
N ILE A 200 -8.19 -12.44 3.54
CA ILE A 200 -9.27 -11.63 3.00
C ILE A 200 -9.73 -12.24 1.68
N VAL A 201 -11.00 -12.50 1.58
CA VAL A 201 -11.63 -13.07 0.38
C VAL A 201 -12.84 -12.26 -0.04
N VAL A 202 -13.25 -12.38 -1.30
CA VAL A 202 -14.48 -11.76 -1.81
C VAL A 202 -15.42 -12.86 -2.26
N LYS A 203 -16.66 -12.84 -1.74
CA LYS A 203 -17.70 -13.80 -2.14
C LYS A 203 -18.06 -13.62 -3.62
N LEU A 204 -18.20 -14.74 -4.32
CA LEU A 204 -18.62 -14.75 -5.71
C LEU A 204 -20.15 -14.56 -5.85
N PRO A 205 -20.61 -13.96 -6.97
CA PRO A 205 -19.85 -13.50 -8.12
C PRO A 205 -19.15 -12.17 -7.87
N LEU A 206 -18.00 -11.94 -8.53
CA LEU A 206 -17.37 -10.63 -8.53
C LEU A 206 -18.19 -9.61 -9.34
N PRO A 207 -18.16 -8.32 -8.97
CA PRO A 207 -18.92 -7.30 -9.69
C PRO A 207 -18.32 -6.99 -11.08
N PRO A 208 -19.08 -6.29 -11.94
CA PRO A 208 -18.58 -5.84 -13.25
C PRO A 208 -17.26 -5.08 -13.16
N GLY A 209 -16.43 -5.16 -14.21
CA GLY A 209 -15.12 -4.51 -14.29
C GLY A 209 -13.97 -5.28 -13.64
N THR A 210 -14.26 -6.36 -12.91
CA THR A 210 -13.25 -7.30 -12.44
C THR A 210 -12.83 -8.26 -13.56
N PHE A 211 -11.73 -8.97 -13.40
CA PHE A 211 -11.23 -9.87 -14.44
C PHE A 211 -12.03 -11.19 -14.48
N PRO A 212 -12.55 -11.58 -15.67
CA PRO A 212 -13.22 -12.87 -15.83
C PRO A 212 -12.22 -14.04 -15.94
N THR A 213 -10.99 -13.78 -16.37
CA THR A 213 -9.91 -14.77 -16.51
C THR A 213 -8.54 -14.11 -16.73
N LEU A 214 -7.51 -14.94 -16.91
CA LEU A 214 -6.19 -14.55 -17.39
C LEU A 214 -6.05 -14.89 -18.89
N TRP A 215 -5.41 -14.01 -19.66
CA TRP A 215 -5.16 -14.21 -21.07
C TRP A 215 -4.35 -15.48 -21.35
N ASN A 216 -4.93 -16.38 -22.13
CA ASN A 216 -4.36 -17.70 -22.44
C ASN A 216 -3.93 -18.53 -21.21
N ALA A 217 -4.58 -18.34 -20.05
CA ALA A 217 -4.19 -18.98 -18.81
C ALA A 217 -5.38 -19.24 -17.87
N ASP A 218 -6.52 -19.74 -18.40
CA ASP A 218 -7.74 -20.01 -17.63
C ASP A 218 -7.52 -20.98 -16.47
N GLN A 219 -6.69 -22.01 -16.67
CA GLN A 219 -6.38 -22.97 -15.63
C GLN A 219 -5.62 -22.28 -14.47
N ARG A 220 -4.62 -21.46 -14.80
CA ARG A 220 -3.88 -20.67 -13.81
C ARG A 220 -4.79 -19.66 -13.06
N TYR A 221 -5.78 -19.09 -13.73
CA TYR A 221 -6.80 -18.25 -13.10
C TYR A 221 -7.56 -19.02 -12.02
N LYS A 222 -8.11 -20.19 -12.38
CA LYS A 222 -8.85 -21.04 -11.44
C LYS A 222 -7.99 -21.47 -10.26
N GLU A 223 -6.82 -22.03 -10.51
CA GLU A 223 -5.89 -22.51 -9.49
C GLU A 223 -5.46 -21.43 -8.51
N ASN A 224 -5.13 -20.23 -9.03
CA ASN A 224 -4.60 -19.17 -8.18
C ASN A 224 -5.68 -18.42 -7.41
N TYR A 225 -6.89 -18.27 -7.96
CA TYR A 225 -7.83 -17.32 -7.37
C TYR A 225 -9.15 -17.94 -6.88
N MET A 226 -9.50 -19.16 -7.33
CA MET A 226 -10.84 -19.72 -7.13
C MET A 226 -10.88 -21.07 -6.41
N THR A 227 -9.71 -21.70 -6.18
CA THR A 227 -9.65 -23.07 -5.70
C THR A 227 -9.51 -23.19 -4.18
N ASN A 228 -8.78 -22.26 -3.54
CA ASN A 228 -8.44 -22.39 -2.12
C ASN A 228 -9.62 -22.16 -1.19
N TYR A 229 -10.61 -21.38 -1.62
CA TYR A 229 -11.81 -21.04 -0.87
C TYR A 229 -13.03 -21.20 -1.77
N GLU A 230 -13.80 -22.28 -1.59
CA GLU A 230 -14.97 -22.56 -2.42
C GLU A 230 -16.00 -21.42 -2.32
N GLY A 231 -16.42 -20.89 -3.47
CA GLY A 231 -17.36 -19.77 -3.54
C GLY A 231 -16.77 -18.38 -3.30
N TYR A 232 -15.44 -18.29 -3.19
CA TYR A 232 -14.75 -17.01 -2.96
C TYR A 232 -13.59 -16.78 -3.91
N TYR A 233 -13.35 -15.51 -4.21
CA TYR A 233 -12.12 -15.01 -4.83
C TYR A 233 -11.06 -14.78 -3.77
N GLN A 234 -9.88 -15.36 -3.95
CA GLN A 234 -8.72 -15.19 -3.08
C GLN A 234 -7.95 -13.92 -3.45
N THR A 235 -7.84 -12.99 -2.52
CA THR A 235 -7.15 -11.71 -2.73
C THR A 235 -5.64 -11.77 -2.49
N TYR A 236 -5.15 -12.77 -1.77
CA TYR A 236 -3.78 -12.84 -1.24
C TYR A 236 -3.43 -11.70 -0.26
N ASP A 237 -4.42 -11.03 0.28
CA ASP A 237 -4.27 -10.09 1.38
C ASP A 237 -4.78 -10.72 2.67
N ALA A 238 -4.19 -10.36 3.80
CA ALA A 238 -4.60 -10.79 5.13
C ALA A 238 -4.96 -9.59 5.98
N GLY A 239 -5.96 -9.75 6.84
CA GLY A 239 -6.44 -8.68 7.68
C GLY A 239 -7.63 -9.08 8.52
N HIS A 240 -8.41 -8.10 8.95
CA HIS A 240 -9.65 -8.30 9.71
C HIS A 240 -10.70 -7.26 9.32
N ILE A 241 -11.93 -7.52 9.75
CA ILE A 241 -13.03 -6.55 9.71
C ILE A 241 -13.38 -6.23 11.15
N ASP A 242 -13.50 -4.95 11.50
CA ASP A 242 -13.87 -4.56 12.87
C ASP A 242 -15.38 -4.63 13.10
N ASP A 243 -15.82 -4.33 14.34
CA ASP A 243 -17.23 -4.38 14.74
C ASP A 243 -18.12 -3.42 13.96
N ASP A 244 -17.55 -2.33 13.42
CA ASP A 244 -18.26 -1.34 12.61
C ASP A 244 -18.22 -1.66 11.11
N GLY A 245 -17.58 -2.77 10.71
CA GLY A 245 -17.46 -3.23 9.32
C GLY A 245 -16.33 -2.60 8.53
N TYR A 246 -15.37 -1.93 9.17
CA TYR A 246 -14.19 -1.41 8.52
C TYR A 246 -13.17 -2.51 8.26
N ILE A 247 -12.56 -2.48 7.08
CA ILE A 247 -11.59 -3.48 6.61
C ILE A 247 -10.18 -2.96 6.89
N TRP A 248 -9.39 -3.80 7.54
CA TRP A 248 -8.00 -3.54 7.91
C TRP A 248 -7.08 -4.47 7.14
N ILE A 249 -6.37 -3.94 6.14
CA ILE A 249 -5.40 -4.71 5.37
C ILE A 249 -4.08 -4.70 6.12
N MET A 250 -3.67 -5.85 6.64
CA MET A 250 -2.51 -5.92 7.53
C MET A 250 -1.24 -6.39 6.83
N SER A 251 -1.35 -7.26 5.83
CA SER A 251 -0.22 -7.75 5.03
C SER A 251 -0.69 -8.52 3.81
N ARG A 252 0.25 -8.85 2.92
CA ARG A 252 0.05 -9.94 1.96
C ARG A 252 0.10 -11.28 2.69
N THR A 253 -0.60 -12.29 2.23
CA THR A 253 -0.55 -13.61 2.84
C THR A 253 0.85 -14.25 2.74
N ASP A 254 1.60 -13.90 1.69
CA ASP A 254 3.00 -14.31 1.48
C ASP A 254 4.03 -13.49 2.29
N ASP A 255 3.62 -12.35 2.87
CA ASP A 255 4.42 -11.51 3.76
C ASP A 255 4.13 -11.77 5.26
N ILE A 256 3.18 -12.67 5.58
CA ILE A 256 2.97 -13.10 6.98
C ILE A 256 4.21 -13.86 7.48
N ILE A 257 4.68 -13.48 8.66
CA ILE A 257 5.85 -14.09 9.30
C ILE A 257 5.37 -15.18 10.27
N ASN A 258 5.85 -16.40 10.08
CA ASN A 258 5.52 -17.53 10.96
C ASN A 258 6.64 -17.75 11.97
N VAL A 259 6.44 -17.30 13.20
CA VAL A 259 7.40 -17.43 14.30
C VAL A 259 6.91 -18.48 15.28
N ALA A 260 7.54 -19.65 15.31
CA ALA A 260 7.19 -20.74 16.23
C ALA A 260 5.68 -21.06 16.26
N GLY A 261 5.02 -21.05 15.10
CA GLY A 261 3.57 -21.29 14.95
C GLY A 261 2.69 -20.06 15.09
N HIS A 262 3.23 -18.89 15.47
CA HIS A 262 2.48 -17.63 15.51
C HIS A 262 2.57 -16.91 14.18
N ARG A 263 1.43 -16.52 13.64
CA ARG A 263 1.31 -15.71 12.40
C ARG A 263 1.36 -14.22 12.78
N LEU A 264 2.43 -13.55 12.38
CA LEU A 264 2.65 -12.13 12.65
C LEU A 264 2.45 -11.33 11.37
N SER A 265 1.71 -10.25 11.48
CA SER A 265 1.55 -9.28 10.39
C SER A 265 2.77 -8.37 10.30
N THR A 266 3.39 -8.30 9.12
CA THR A 266 4.43 -7.31 8.84
C THR A 266 3.91 -5.89 9.03
N GLY A 267 2.69 -5.62 8.56
CA GLY A 267 2.05 -4.32 8.67
C GLY A 267 1.80 -3.87 10.12
N ALA A 268 1.44 -4.79 11.02
CA ALA A 268 1.26 -4.45 12.43
C ALA A 268 2.59 -4.02 13.08
N ILE A 269 3.68 -4.69 12.74
CA ILE A 269 5.01 -4.32 13.24
C ILE A 269 5.47 -2.99 12.61
N GLU A 270 5.24 -2.82 11.30
CA GLU A 270 5.58 -1.58 10.58
C GLU A 270 4.81 -0.37 11.14
N GLU A 271 3.55 -0.55 11.54
CA GLU A 271 2.77 0.50 12.20
C GLU A 271 3.45 0.99 13.47
N VAL A 272 3.85 0.06 14.34
CA VAL A 272 4.58 0.39 15.57
C VAL A 272 5.90 1.11 15.27
N LEU A 273 6.65 0.65 14.26
CA LEU A 273 7.92 1.29 13.88
C LEU A 273 7.70 2.70 13.32
N SER A 274 6.62 2.94 12.60
CA SER A 274 6.31 4.25 12.00
C SER A 274 5.96 5.32 13.04
N GLU A 275 5.54 4.94 14.24
CA GLU A 275 5.28 5.87 15.34
C GLU A 275 6.57 6.43 15.98
N HIS A 276 7.70 5.81 15.71
CA HIS A 276 8.97 6.30 16.24
C HIS A 276 9.35 7.64 15.61
N GLN A 277 9.63 8.65 16.44
CA GLN A 277 9.85 10.04 16.01
C GLN A 277 10.92 10.22 14.94
N SER A 278 11.95 9.37 14.96
CA SER A 278 13.08 9.43 14.01
C SER A 278 12.85 8.65 12.71
N VAL A 279 11.83 7.79 12.63
CA VAL A 279 11.58 6.92 11.48
C VAL A 279 10.74 7.65 10.42
N ALA A 280 11.22 7.68 9.18
CA ALA A 280 10.50 8.20 8.03
C ALA A 280 9.77 7.10 7.27
N GLU A 281 10.45 5.96 7.08
CA GLU A 281 9.93 4.79 6.38
C GLU A 281 10.45 3.52 7.03
N CYS A 282 9.69 2.45 6.94
CA CYS A 282 10.14 1.15 7.42
C CYS A 282 9.63 0.01 6.54
N ALA A 283 10.29 -1.13 6.64
CA ALA A 283 9.82 -2.40 6.10
C ALA A 283 10.17 -3.53 7.07
N VAL A 284 9.23 -4.44 7.27
CA VAL A 284 9.42 -5.64 8.07
C VAL A 284 9.34 -6.86 7.17
N LEU A 285 10.22 -7.82 7.40
CA LEU A 285 10.22 -9.08 6.67
C LEU A 285 10.63 -10.24 7.58
N GLY A 286 10.12 -11.43 7.28
CA GLY A 286 10.53 -12.68 7.94
C GLY A 286 11.72 -13.28 7.22
N ILE A 287 12.82 -13.49 7.94
CA ILE A 287 13.98 -14.23 7.47
C ILE A 287 13.96 -15.65 8.01
N ALA A 288 14.55 -16.59 7.29
CA ALA A 288 14.59 -17.99 7.69
C ALA A 288 15.34 -18.19 9.02
N ASP A 289 14.75 -18.97 9.92
CA ASP A 289 15.36 -19.38 11.20
C ASP A 289 15.18 -20.88 11.44
N LYS A 290 16.26 -21.58 11.80
CA LYS A 290 16.27 -23.03 11.96
C LYS A 290 15.38 -23.55 13.09
N LEU A 291 15.15 -22.74 14.14
CA LEU A 291 14.40 -23.16 15.32
C LEU A 291 12.95 -22.67 15.30
N LYS A 292 12.72 -21.47 14.80
CA LYS A 292 11.40 -20.80 14.86
C LYS A 292 10.69 -20.73 13.52
N GLY A 293 11.29 -21.28 12.46
CA GLY A 293 10.80 -21.18 11.09
C GLY A 293 11.19 -19.84 10.47
N GLN A 294 10.73 -18.73 11.04
CA GLN A 294 11.11 -17.37 10.63
C GLN A 294 11.36 -16.48 11.84
N LEU A 295 12.16 -15.42 11.63
CA LEU A 295 12.32 -14.31 12.57
C LEU A 295 12.05 -12.98 11.85
N PRO A 296 11.30 -12.08 12.46
CA PRO A 296 11.09 -10.76 11.90
C PRO A 296 12.32 -9.88 12.08
N ILE A 297 12.69 -9.16 11.01
CA ILE A 297 13.66 -8.07 11.05
C ILE A 297 13.02 -6.79 10.52
N GLY A 298 13.43 -5.65 11.06
CA GLY A 298 12.99 -4.32 10.62
C GLY A 298 14.11 -3.60 9.87
N LEU A 299 13.78 -3.00 8.75
CA LEU A 299 14.62 -2.03 8.05
C LEU A 299 13.97 -0.66 8.21
N VAL A 300 14.71 0.34 8.67
CA VAL A 300 14.18 1.70 8.90
C VAL A 300 15.02 2.74 8.19
N VAL A 301 14.34 3.72 7.59
CA VAL A 301 14.93 4.92 7.00
C VAL A 301 14.62 6.09 7.92
N LEU A 302 15.61 6.87 8.27
CA LEU A 302 15.44 7.99 9.19
C LEU A 302 14.95 9.26 8.48
N LYS A 303 14.26 10.11 9.24
CA LYS A 303 13.91 11.48 8.81
C LYS A 303 15.17 12.30 8.58
N SER A 304 15.09 13.31 7.74
CA SER A 304 16.20 14.26 7.53
C SER A 304 16.50 15.03 8.82
N GLY A 305 17.78 15.22 9.11
CA GLY A 305 18.22 15.98 10.29
C GLY A 305 18.20 15.22 11.63
N VAL A 306 17.97 13.90 11.61
CA VAL A 306 18.09 13.09 12.82
C VAL A 306 19.57 12.90 13.17
N ASP A 307 19.95 13.39 14.36
CA ASP A 307 21.35 13.35 14.87
C ASP A 307 21.55 12.25 15.93
N LYS A 308 20.54 11.43 16.15
CA LYS A 308 20.55 10.35 17.13
C LYS A 308 21.31 9.13 16.60
N ASN A 309 22.08 8.47 17.48
CA ASN A 309 22.83 7.27 17.12
C ASN A 309 21.91 6.14 16.63
N ASN A 310 22.26 5.52 15.50
CA ASN A 310 21.49 4.45 14.86
C ASN A 310 21.24 3.24 15.77
N GLU A 311 22.22 2.87 16.61
CA GLU A 311 22.08 1.75 17.54
C GLU A 311 21.03 2.06 18.63
N THR A 312 20.95 3.30 19.08
CA THR A 312 19.94 3.75 20.04
C THR A 312 18.55 3.67 19.41
N ILE A 313 18.38 4.19 18.19
CA ILE A 313 17.11 4.12 17.46
C ILE A 313 16.68 2.67 17.26
N SER A 314 17.61 1.79 16.86
CA SER A 314 17.33 0.36 16.69
C SER A 314 16.82 -0.30 17.98
N LYS A 315 17.45 0.00 19.12
CA LYS A 315 17.01 -0.51 20.43
C LYS A 315 15.64 0.00 20.84
N GLU A 316 15.37 1.28 20.62
CA GLU A 316 14.06 1.88 20.89
C GLU A 316 12.95 1.26 20.03
N CYS A 317 13.20 1.07 18.73
CA CYS A 317 12.28 0.41 17.83
C CYS A 317 11.97 -1.04 18.28
N VAL A 318 13.01 -1.80 18.66
CA VAL A 318 12.82 -3.17 19.18
C VAL A 318 11.98 -3.15 20.45
N GLN A 319 12.25 -2.21 21.37
CA GLN A 319 11.48 -2.09 22.62
C GLN A 319 10.03 -1.72 22.35
N MET A 320 9.76 -0.78 21.45
CA MET A 320 8.39 -0.40 21.08
C MET A 320 7.58 -1.60 20.55
N VAL A 321 8.16 -2.41 19.68
CA VAL A 321 7.50 -3.62 19.17
C VAL A 321 7.24 -4.63 20.29
N ARG A 322 8.20 -4.80 21.20
CA ARG A 322 8.05 -5.68 22.37
C ARG A 322 6.93 -5.22 23.29
N ASP A 323 6.79 -3.92 23.51
CA ASP A 323 5.78 -3.36 24.41
C ASP A 323 4.37 -3.40 23.79
N LYS A 324 4.24 -3.13 22.50
CA LYS A 324 2.94 -3.01 21.81
C LYS A 324 2.41 -4.32 21.22
N ILE A 325 3.29 -5.17 20.68
CA ILE A 325 2.92 -6.44 20.06
C ILE A 325 3.19 -7.62 21.02
N GLY A 326 4.20 -7.46 21.85
CA GLY A 326 4.59 -8.47 22.83
C GLY A 326 5.81 -9.29 22.43
N PRO A 327 6.40 -10.03 23.38
CA PRO A 327 7.60 -10.85 23.17
C PRO A 327 7.38 -12.02 22.20
N VAL A 328 6.13 -12.39 21.92
CA VAL A 328 5.75 -13.42 20.95
C VAL A 328 6.25 -13.08 19.53
N ALA A 329 6.38 -11.79 19.19
CA ALA A 329 6.92 -11.35 17.92
C ALA A 329 8.38 -11.78 17.70
N ALA A 330 9.13 -12.06 18.77
CA ALA A 330 10.56 -12.36 18.72
C ALA A 330 11.38 -11.34 17.91
N PHE A 331 10.89 -10.10 17.83
CA PHE A 331 11.49 -9.01 17.09
C PHE A 331 12.71 -8.47 17.82
N LYS A 332 13.90 -8.68 17.25
CA LYS A 332 15.17 -8.39 17.92
C LYS A 332 16.12 -7.53 17.11
N VAL A 333 15.87 -7.40 15.81
CA VAL A 333 16.79 -6.77 14.87
C VAL A 333 16.09 -5.64 14.13
N VAL A 334 16.64 -4.45 14.23
CA VAL A 334 16.30 -3.29 13.40
C VAL A 334 17.58 -2.73 12.81
N ILE A 335 17.59 -2.56 11.49
CA ILE A 335 18.73 -2.03 10.76
C ILE A 335 18.34 -0.67 10.19
N VAL A 336 19.13 0.35 10.51
CA VAL A 336 19.01 1.68 9.89
C VAL A 336 19.69 1.64 8.53
N ILE A 337 18.94 1.92 7.48
CA ILE A 337 19.40 1.91 6.08
C ILE A 337 19.17 3.28 5.44
N LYS A 338 19.85 3.54 4.33
CA LYS A 338 19.71 4.82 3.62
C LYS A 338 18.38 4.94 2.89
N ARG A 339 17.90 3.87 2.28
CA ARG A 339 16.69 3.83 1.45
C ARG A 339 16.17 2.40 1.29
N LEU A 340 14.87 2.26 1.07
CA LEU A 340 14.23 0.97 0.78
C LEU A 340 14.18 0.70 -0.73
N PRO A 341 14.42 -0.55 -1.19
CA PRO A 341 14.23 -0.90 -2.59
C PRO A 341 12.76 -0.89 -2.95
N LYS A 342 12.41 -0.09 -3.95
CA LYS A 342 11.03 0.13 -4.40
C LYS A 342 10.90 -0.09 -5.89
N THR A 343 9.69 -0.38 -6.32
CA THR A 343 9.30 -0.25 -7.71
C THR A 343 9.18 1.24 -8.08
N ARG A 344 9.15 1.55 -9.37
CA ARG A 344 8.88 2.91 -9.88
C ARG A 344 7.54 3.49 -9.38
N SER A 345 6.58 2.63 -9.02
CA SER A 345 5.32 3.05 -8.40
C SER A 345 5.39 3.21 -6.87
N GLY A 346 6.56 3.05 -6.26
CA GLY A 346 6.78 3.24 -4.83
C GLY A 346 6.60 1.99 -3.96
N LYS A 347 6.17 0.85 -4.51
CA LYS A 347 5.95 -0.38 -3.75
C LYS A 347 7.28 -0.99 -3.29
N ILE A 348 7.41 -1.26 -1.99
CA ILE A 348 8.59 -1.90 -1.40
C ILE A 348 8.73 -3.34 -1.88
N LEU A 349 9.95 -3.73 -2.27
CA LEU A 349 10.30 -5.05 -2.80
C LEU A 349 10.69 -6.05 -1.69
N ARG A 350 9.79 -6.27 -0.69
CA ARG A 350 10.04 -7.15 0.47
C ARG A 350 10.51 -8.55 0.07
N GLY A 351 9.87 -9.15 -0.92
CA GLY A 351 10.24 -10.49 -1.39
C GLY A 351 11.66 -10.57 -1.96
N THR A 352 12.16 -9.50 -2.57
CA THR A 352 13.56 -9.44 -3.05
C THR A 352 14.52 -9.28 -1.88
N ILE A 353 14.20 -8.39 -0.92
CA ILE A 353 15.02 -8.21 0.30
C ILE A 353 15.12 -9.53 1.08
N ARG A 354 14.00 -10.25 1.24
CA ARG A 354 13.98 -11.55 1.92
C ARG A 354 14.90 -12.57 1.24
N LYS A 355 14.85 -12.68 -0.08
CA LYS A 355 15.73 -13.58 -0.83
C LYS A 355 17.21 -13.23 -0.63
N ILE A 356 17.55 -11.94 -0.60
CA ILE A 356 18.91 -11.49 -0.30
C ILE A 356 19.29 -11.93 1.14
N ALA A 357 18.42 -11.68 2.13
CA ALA A 357 18.68 -12.01 3.53
C ALA A 357 18.80 -13.53 3.76
N ASP A 358 18.02 -14.33 3.04
CA ASP A 358 18.03 -15.80 3.11
C ASP A 358 19.12 -16.42 2.21
N ASN A 359 19.97 -15.62 1.56
CA ASN A 359 21.01 -16.06 0.60
C ASN A 359 20.45 -16.93 -0.54
N VAL A 360 19.27 -16.60 -1.04
CA VAL A 360 18.58 -17.31 -2.13
C VAL A 360 18.74 -16.55 -3.43
N GLU A 361 18.98 -17.28 -4.53
CA GLU A 361 19.06 -16.69 -5.86
C GLU A 361 17.80 -15.87 -6.19
N TYR A 362 17.99 -14.68 -6.76
CA TYR A 362 16.91 -13.80 -7.17
C TYR A 362 17.20 -13.12 -8.50
N LYS A 363 16.14 -12.81 -9.22
CA LYS A 363 16.21 -11.96 -10.42
C LYS A 363 15.89 -10.52 -10.03
N ILE A 364 16.64 -9.58 -10.58
CA ILE A 364 16.36 -8.15 -10.40
C ILE A 364 14.99 -7.86 -11.02
N PRO A 365 14.00 -7.36 -10.24
CA PRO A 365 12.69 -7.03 -10.78
C PRO A 365 12.80 -5.93 -11.85
N PRO A 366 12.24 -6.11 -13.06
CA PRO A 366 12.32 -5.10 -14.12
C PRO A 366 11.61 -3.78 -13.78
N THR A 367 10.79 -3.80 -12.74
CA THR A 367 10.03 -2.66 -12.23
C THR A 367 10.75 -1.87 -11.14
N ILE A 368 11.95 -2.31 -10.72
CA ILE A 368 12.72 -1.60 -9.68
C ILE A 368 13.09 -0.19 -10.15
N ASP A 369 13.00 0.78 -9.25
CA ASP A 369 13.38 2.18 -9.55
C ASP A 369 14.88 2.32 -9.74
N ASP A 370 15.68 1.79 -8.79
CA ASP A 370 17.14 1.80 -8.84
C ASP A 370 17.71 0.44 -8.40
N PRO A 371 18.29 -0.35 -9.32
CA PRO A 371 18.87 -1.66 -8.98
C PRO A 371 20.07 -1.61 -8.03
N ALA A 372 20.82 -0.50 -7.97
CA ALA A 372 22.01 -0.37 -7.13
C ALA A 372 21.69 -0.52 -5.64
N ILE A 373 20.45 -0.20 -5.24
CA ILE A 373 19.99 -0.31 -3.86
C ILE A 373 20.06 -1.76 -3.32
N LEU A 374 19.95 -2.77 -4.19
CA LEU A 374 20.03 -4.17 -3.76
C LEU A 374 21.41 -4.53 -3.24
N THR A 375 22.47 -3.93 -3.80
CA THR A 375 23.85 -4.06 -3.32
C THR A 375 24.01 -3.37 -1.96
N GLU A 376 23.49 -2.15 -1.81
CA GLU A 376 23.50 -1.42 -0.54
C GLU A 376 22.82 -2.23 0.58
N ILE A 377 21.65 -2.82 0.31
CA ILE A 377 20.94 -3.67 1.27
C ILE A 377 21.75 -4.93 1.63
N LYS A 378 22.38 -5.57 0.65
CA LYS A 378 23.23 -6.74 0.90
C LYS A 378 24.40 -6.38 1.83
N GLU A 379 25.07 -5.27 1.59
CA GLU A 379 26.16 -4.78 2.44
C GLU A 379 25.69 -4.49 3.88
N ASP A 380 24.54 -3.83 4.03
CA ASP A 380 23.95 -3.56 5.35
C ASP A 380 23.58 -4.85 6.10
N LEU A 381 23.02 -5.85 5.42
CA LEU A 381 22.69 -7.16 6.01
C LEU A 381 23.95 -7.92 6.46
N ILE A 382 25.03 -7.88 5.68
CA ILE A 382 26.33 -8.46 6.03
C ILE A 382 26.91 -7.77 7.26
N LYS A 383 26.94 -6.44 7.26
CA LYS A 383 27.44 -5.63 8.39
C LYS A 383 26.75 -5.94 9.71
N HIS A 384 25.46 -6.25 9.66
CA HIS A 384 24.65 -6.61 10.83
C HIS A 384 24.59 -8.12 11.11
N LYS A 385 25.41 -8.93 10.44
CA LYS A 385 25.53 -10.39 10.65
C LYS A 385 24.22 -11.16 10.38
N ILE A 386 23.37 -10.63 9.54
CA ILE A 386 22.16 -11.33 9.06
C ILE A 386 22.55 -12.28 7.92
N LEU A 387 23.44 -11.82 7.04
CA LEU A 387 23.98 -12.56 5.92
C LEU A 387 25.47 -12.86 6.17
N SER A 388 25.90 -14.09 5.89
CA SER A 388 27.31 -14.47 5.96
C SER A 388 28.09 -13.92 4.76
N ASN A 389 29.38 -13.61 4.98
CA ASN A 389 30.34 -13.24 3.91
C ASN A 389 30.86 -14.51 3.22
N ASP A 390 30.02 -15.28 2.55
CA ASP A 390 30.49 -16.39 1.71
C ASP A 390 30.61 -15.98 0.25
#